data_0452c0caad4bccfbc64ec107814d3c45
#
_entry.id   0452c0caad4bccfbc64ec107814d3c45
#
_cell.length_a   1.000
_cell.length_b   1.000
_cell.length_c   1.000
_cell.angle_alpha   90.00
_cell.angle_beta   90.00
_cell.angle_gamma   90.00
#
_symmetry.space_group_name_H-M   'P 1'
#
loop_
_entity.id
_entity.type
_entity.pdbx_description
1 polymer ?
#
loop_
_entity_poly.entity_id
_entity_poly.type
_entity_poly.pdbx_seq_one_letter_code
_entity_poly.pdbx_strand_id
1 'polypeptide(L)'
;MKHTLTLTVCLFPLLGTLHAAEPAKPVKDQPGVAAKAVAKSWTEPAVVEPKYDGTPVAAPEGATILFNGTEASSWISLPNKKDAVQTNAFRWKIENGYMEVVPKTGMIQTVKPFITSGHLHIEWATPAEVKGNSQGRGNSGVFIEGLPELQVLDSYNNKTYFDGQAAAFYKQRPPLVNACRGPGLWQCYDIHLQRATMDKGKMVKPATVTVYHNNVLVQDKFEFSSPVQSGTLKFQDHSNPVRFRNIWFVPKTAKE
;
A
#
# COMPACT_ATOMS: atom_id res chain seq x y z
N MET A 1 62.95 -49.95 32.70
CA MET A 1 62.79 -50.59 31.39
C MET A 1 61.67 -49.89 30.70
N LYS A 2 61.99 -49.03 29.74
CA LYS A 2 60.99 -48.25 28.98
C LYS A 2 60.85 -48.91 27.63
N HIS A 3 59.66 -49.44 27.30
CA HIS A 3 59.39 -49.95 25.96
C HIS A 3 58.76 -48.83 25.11
N THR A 4 59.46 -48.40 24.10
CA THR A 4 59.01 -47.44 23.09
C THR A 4 58.29 -48.21 21.97
N LEU A 5 57.03 -47.94 21.76
CA LEU A 5 56.28 -48.56 20.66
C LEU A 5 56.28 -47.56 19.49
N THR A 6 56.95 -47.98 18.43
CA THR A 6 56.98 -47.18 17.12
C THR A 6 55.84 -47.56 16.27
N LEU A 7 54.92 -46.57 16.01
CA LEU A 7 53.80 -46.74 15.10
C LEU A 7 54.18 -46.28 13.69
N THR A 8 54.26 -47.24 12.74
CA THR A 8 54.54 -46.96 11.33
C THR A 8 53.24 -46.60 10.64
N VAL A 9 53.13 -45.37 10.19
CA VAL A 9 51.98 -44.91 9.36
C VAL A 9 52.29 -45.06 7.88
N CYS A 10 51.59 -45.95 7.21
CA CYS A 10 51.64 -46.11 5.75
C CYS A 10 50.72 -45.05 5.12
N LEU A 11 51.30 -44.06 4.42
CA LEU A 11 50.58 -43.15 3.56
C LEU A 11 50.35 -43.77 2.17
N PHE A 12 49.12 -44.04 1.78
CA PHE A 12 48.73 -44.29 0.39
C PHE A 12 48.25 -42.98 -0.22
N PRO A 13 48.75 -42.56 -1.38
CA PRO A 13 48.20 -41.42 -2.10
C PRO A 13 46.97 -41.87 -2.92
N LEU A 14 45.76 -41.43 -2.57
CA LEU A 14 44.60 -41.51 -3.44
C LEU A 14 44.66 -40.30 -4.40
N LEU A 15 45.11 -40.51 -5.62
CA LEU A 15 44.88 -39.60 -6.73
C LEU A 15 43.41 -39.79 -7.22
N GLY A 16 42.51 -39.01 -6.66
CA GLY A 16 41.17 -38.84 -7.22
C GLY A 16 41.18 -37.74 -8.29
N THR A 17 41.02 -38.09 -9.55
CA THR A 17 40.81 -37.13 -10.64
C THR A 17 39.47 -36.47 -10.47
N LEU A 18 39.46 -35.16 -10.09
CA LEU A 18 38.28 -34.33 -10.16
C LEU A 18 37.88 -34.16 -11.62
N HIS A 19 36.81 -34.85 -12.05
CA HIS A 19 36.09 -34.47 -13.26
C HIS A 19 35.32 -33.20 -12.99
N ALA A 20 35.74 -32.09 -13.62
CA ALA A 20 34.96 -30.88 -13.66
C ALA A 20 33.66 -31.16 -14.41
N ALA A 21 32.52 -30.96 -13.75
CA ALA A 21 31.22 -31.05 -14.40
C ALA A 21 31.10 -29.95 -15.45
N GLU A 22 30.81 -30.32 -16.69
CA GLU A 22 30.48 -29.40 -17.78
C GLU A 22 29.28 -28.52 -17.38
N PRO A 23 29.31 -27.22 -17.72
CA PRO A 23 28.15 -26.36 -17.45
C PRO A 23 26.96 -26.82 -18.32
N ALA A 24 25.84 -27.06 -17.68
CA ALA A 24 24.58 -27.41 -18.33
C ALA A 24 24.23 -26.39 -19.42
N LYS A 25 23.97 -26.86 -20.64
CA LYS A 25 23.51 -26.02 -21.75
C LYS A 25 22.18 -25.36 -21.37
N PRO A 26 21.98 -24.07 -21.72
CA PRO A 26 20.70 -23.40 -21.45
C PRO A 26 19.56 -24.14 -22.16
N VAL A 27 18.54 -24.50 -21.39
CA VAL A 27 17.29 -25.05 -21.91
C VAL A 27 16.66 -23.99 -22.80
N LYS A 28 16.51 -24.27 -24.11
CA LYS A 28 15.79 -23.39 -25.03
C LYS A 28 14.36 -23.22 -24.52
N ASP A 29 13.94 -21.95 -24.40
CA ASP A 29 12.58 -21.53 -24.09
C ASP A 29 11.57 -22.36 -24.91
N GLN A 30 10.77 -23.13 -24.21
CA GLN A 30 9.51 -23.63 -24.74
C GLN A 30 8.59 -22.40 -24.88
N PRO A 31 7.87 -22.23 -25.99
CA PRO A 31 6.92 -21.16 -26.13
C PRO A 31 5.82 -21.38 -25.06
N GLY A 32 5.93 -20.64 -23.93
CA GLY A 32 4.88 -20.57 -22.95
C GLY A 32 3.62 -20.11 -23.65
N VAL A 33 2.57 -20.92 -23.58
CA VAL A 33 1.22 -20.49 -23.94
C VAL A 33 0.92 -19.28 -23.07
N ALA A 34 1.09 -18.07 -23.62
CA ALA A 34 0.69 -16.85 -22.98
C ALA A 34 -0.82 -16.99 -22.74
N ALA A 35 -1.21 -17.22 -21.50
CA ALA A 35 -2.61 -17.12 -21.10
C ALA A 35 -3.07 -15.73 -21.56
N LYS A 36 -3.94 -15.69 -22.59
CA LYS A 36 -4.58 -14.45 -23.01
C LYS A 36 -5.24 -13.88 -21.78
N ALA A 37 -4.67 -12.79 -21.24
CA ALA A 37 -5.32 -12.03 -20.17
C ALA A 37 -6.73 -11.70 -20.70
N VAL A 38 -7.75 -12.27 -20.08
CA VAL A 38 -9.14 -11.91 -20.37
C VAL A 38 -9.23 -10.43 -20.02
N ALA A 39 -9.43 -9.59 -21.03
CA ALA A 39 -9.60 -8.16 -20.83
C ALA A 39 -10.77 -7.98 -19.86
N LYS A 40 -10.51 -7.47 -18.65
CA LYS A 40 -11.55 -7.16 -17.68
C LYS A 40 -12.44 -6.06 -18.30
N SER A 41 -13.64 -6.42 -18.73
CA SER A 41 -14.61 -5.45 -19.21
C SER A 41 -15.29 -4.82 -17.99
N TRP A 42 -14.82 -3.64 -17.57
CA TRP A 42 -15.48 -2.87 -16.53
C TRP A 42 -16.51 -1.92 -17.15
N THR A 43 -17.62 -1.70 -16.44
CA THR A 43 -18.54 -0.61 -16.73
C THR A 43 -18.04 0.66 -16.07
N GLU A 44 -18.22 1.80 -16.73
CA GLU A 44 -17.86 3.10 -16.17
C GLU A 44 -18.62 3.35 -14.85
N PRO A 45 -17.91 3.63 -13.74
CA PRO A 45 -18.54 3.95 -12.47
C PRO A 45 -19.42 5.21 -12.60
N ALA A 46 -20.71 5.08 -12.28
CA ALA A 46 -21.63 6.21 -12.31
C ALA A 46 -21.18 7.31 -11.35
N VAL A 47 -21.25 8.57 -11.78
CA VAL A 47 -21.00 9.71 -10.90
C VAL A 47 -22.18 9.86 -9.96
N VAL A 48 -21.92 9.99 -8.67
CA VAL A 48 -22.92 10.17 -7.63
C VAL A 48 -22.57 11.37 -6.74
N GLU A 49 -23.58 11.97 -6.12
CA GLU A 49 -23.37 13.07 -5.21
C GLU A 49 -22.64 12.59 -3.93
N PRO A 50 -21.50 13.21 -3.58
CA PRO A 50 -20.80 12.92 -2.34
C PRO A 50 -21.61 13.37 -1.12
N LYS A 51 -21.59 12.57 -0.03
CA LYS A 51 -22.35 12.86 1.21
C LYS A 51 -21.48 13.49 2.30
N TYR A 52 -20.17 13.61 2.08
CA TYR A 52 -19.23 14.28 2.97
C TYR A 52 -19.07 15.74 2.55
N ASP A 53 -19.18 16.66 3.49
CA ASP A 53 -19.17 18.11 3.24
C ASP A 53 -17.77 18.76 3.36
N GLY A 54 -16.76 18.00 3.82
CA GLY A 54 -15.40 18.47 4.02
C GLY A 54 -15.11 18.90 5.47
N THR A 55 -16.09 18.81 6.37
CA THR A 55 -15.88 19.04 7.80
C THR A 55 -15.05 17.90 8.39
N PRO A 56 -13.96 18.18 9.16
CA PRO A 56 -13.17 17.12 9.77
C PRO A 56 -14.01 16.20 10.66
N VAL A 57 -13.87 14.89 10.42
CA VAL A 57 -14.58 13.87 11.22
C VAL A 57 -13.83 13.62 12.52
N ALA A 58 -14.47 13.87 13.65
CA ALA A 58 -13.87 13.64 14.95
C ALA A 58 -13.45 12.16 15.11
N ALA A 59 -12.23 11.94 15.56
CA ALA A 59 -11.76 10.60 15.91
C ALA A 59 -12.59 10.09 17.10
N PRO A 60 -13.14 8.86 17.04
CA PRO A 60 -13.88 8.30 18.16
C PRO A 60 -12.95 8.01 19.34
N GLU A 61 -13.55 7.84 20.52
CA GLU A 61 -12.81 7.42 21.72
C GLU A 61 -12.04 6.10 21.47
N GLY A 62 -10.80 6.02 21.95
CA GLY A 62 -9.94 4.87 21.76
C GLY A 62 -9.25 4.81 20.39
N ALA A 63 -9.46 5.77 19.51
CA ALA A 63 -8.75 5.84 18.25
C ALA A 63 -7.26 6.13 18.45
N THR A 64 -6.41 5.45 17.70
CA THR A 64 -5.00 5.81 17.54
C THR A 64 -4.89 6.93 16.51
N ILE A 65 -4.46 8.11 16.96
CA ILE A 65 -4.23 9.25 16.06
C ILE A 65 -2.91 9.07 15.35
N LEU A 66 -2.95 8.94 14.03
CA LEU A 66 -1.76 8.80 13.18
C LEU A 66 -1.24 10.14 12.67
N PHE A 67 -2.14 11.12 12.49
CA PHE A 67 -1.80 12.51 12.19
C PHE A 67 -2.89 13.46 12.67
N ASN A 68 -2.50 14.40 13.53
CA ASN A 68 -3.39 15.36 14.18
C ASN A 68 -3.36 16.77 13.56
N GLY A 69 -2.56 16.96 12.51
CA GLY A 69 -2.40 18.25 11.84
C GLY A 69 -1.19 19.06 12.27
N THR A 70 -0.41 18.65 13.26
CA THR A 70 0.70 19.45 13.81
C THR A 70 2.06 18.82 13.64
N GLU A 71 2.18 17.52 13.80
CA GLU A 71 3.46 16.83 13.77
C GLU A 71 3.37 15.43 13.11
N ALA A 72 4.48 15.00 12.53
CA ALA A 72 4.59 13.72 11.85
C ALA A 72 5.43 12.70 12.65
N SER A 73 5.38 12.72 13.97
CA SER A 73 6.17 11.82 14.84
C SER A 73 5.90 10.33 14.58
N SER A 74 4.71 10.00 14.06
CA SER A 74 4.35 8.63 13.64
C SER A 74 4.80 8.27 12.22
N TRP A 75 5.51 9.16 11.51
CA TRP A 75 5.82 8.99 10.08
C TRP A 75 7.30 9.15 9.77
N ILE A 76 7.76 8.43 8.76
CA ILE A 76 9.08 8.57 8.15
C ILE A 76 8.93 8.70 6.64
N SER A 77 9.88 9.37 5.97
CA SER A 77 10.01 9.30 4.53
C SER A 77 10.79 8.05 4.14
N LEU A 78 10.30 7.32 3.15
CA LEU A 78 11.04 6.20 2.58
C LEU A 78 12.14 6.75 1.66
N PRO A 79 13.38 6.21 1.75
CA PRO A 79 14.47 6.65 0.89
C PRO A 79 14.13 6.44 -0.57
N ASN A 80 14.44 7.42 -1.41
CA ASN A 80 14.39 7.27 -2.84
C ASN A 80 15.69 6.57 -3.30
N LYS A 81 15.64 5.66 -4.26
CA LYS A 81 16.84 4.96 -4.81
C LYS A 81 17.94 5.90 -5.28
N LYS A 82 17.59 7.16 -5.56
CA LYS A 82 18.52 8.21 -6.03
C LYS A 82 19.08 9.09 -4.91
N ASP A 83 18.63 8.93 -3.66
CA ASP A 83 19.10 9.73 -2.56
C ASP A 83 20.55 9.35 -2.21
N ALA A 84 21.45 10.32 -2.25
CA ALA A 84 22.85 10.12 -1.88
C ALA A 84 23.01 9.77 -0.39
N VAL A 85 22.06 10.22 0.45
CA VAL A 85 22.01 9.94 1.89
C VAL A 85 20.67 9.28 2.19
N GLN A 86 20.72 8.06 2.69
CA GLN A 86 19.52 7.30 3.11
C GLN A 86 19.08 7.83 4.48
N THR A 87 18.16 8.79 4.49
CA THR A 87 17.57 9.34 5.71
C THR A 87 16.08 8.98 5.78
N ASN A 88 15.62 8.60 6.97
CA ASN A 88 14.22 8.36 7.26
C ASN A 88 13.51 9.62 7.81
N ALA A 89 14.16 10.78 7.77
CA ALA A 89 13.54 12.04 8.21
C ALA A 89 12.29 12.33 7.36
N PHE A 90 11.23 12.78 8.02
CA PHE A 90 10.00 13.19 7.34
C PHE A 90 10.27 14.41 6.42
N ARG A 91 9.85 14.33 5.15
CA ARG A 91 10.20 15.31 4.11
C ARG A 91 9.01 16.00 3.46
N TRP A 92 7.78 15.59 3.80
CA TRP A 92 6.61 16.30 3.32
C TRP A 92 6.38 17.57 4.14
N LYS A 93 5.68 18.53 3.58
CA LYS A 93 5.37 19.80 4.24
C LYS A 93 4.22 19.61 5.21
N ILE A 94 4.32 20.21 6.42
CA ILE A 94 3.22 20.30 7.37
C ILE A 94 2.87 21.76 7.54
N GLU A 95 1.64 22.12 7.25
CA GLU A 95 1.10 23.45 7.44
C GLU A 95 -0.43 23.41 7.53
N ASN A 96 -1.05 24.42 8.13
CA ASN A 96 -2.50 24.60 8.16
C ASN A 96 -3.31 23.34 8.54
N GLY A 97 -2.75 22.49 9.40
CA GLY A 97 -3.41 21.28 9.86
C GLY A 97 -3.36 20.08 8.91
N TYR A 98 -2.55 20.13 7.87
CA TYR A 98 -2.36 19.00 6.92
C TYR A 98 -0.88 18.75 6.60
N MET A 99 -0.58 17.57 6.11
CA MET A 99 0.67 17.26 5.42
C MET A 99 0.44 17.24 3.91
N GLU A 100 1.39 17.79 3.15
CA GLU A 100 1.33 17.91 1.69
C GLU A 100 2.53 17.21 1.05
N VAL A 101 2.27 16.48 -0.02
CA VAL A 101 3.31 15.86 -0.84
C VAL A 101 4.26 16.92 -1.35
N VAL A 102 5.55 16.79 -1.04
CA VAL A 102 6.63 17.53 -1.68
C VAL A 102 7.16 16.67 -2.82
N PRO A 103 7.01 17.10 -4.09
CA PRO A 103 7.36 16.29 -5.25
C PRO A 103 8.80 15.77 -5.21
N LYS A 104 8.97 14.48 -5.54
CA LYS A 104 10.27 13.78 -5.62
C LYS A 104 10.97 13.56 -4.28
N THR A 105 10.30 13.76 -3.16
CA THR A 105 10.86 13.44 -1.84
C THR A 105 10.59 11.99 -1.41
N GLY A 106 9.77 11.27 -2.15
CA GLY A 106 9.43 9.88 -1.93
C GLY A 106 8.17 9.68 -1.06
N MET A 107 7.76 8.43 -0.95
CA MET A 107 6.63 8.03 -0.13
C MET A 107 6.90 8.29 1.34
N ILE A 108 5.83 8.44 2.11
CA ILE A 108 5.89 8.40 3.57
C ILE A 108 5.25 7.12 4.10
N GLN A 109 5.69 6.69 5.29
CA GLN A 109 5.20 5.47 5.94
C GLN A 109 5.09 5.68 7.44
N THR A 110 4.11 5.02 8.08
CA THR A 110 4.07 4.95 9.54
C THR A 110 5.27 4.19 10.09
N VAL A 111 5.85 4.69 11.19
CA VAL A 111 7.04 4.08 11.84
C VAL A 111 6.74 2.66 12.31
N LYS A 112 5.50 2.40 12.74
CA LYS A 112 5.06 1.11 13.29
C LYS A 112 3.91 0.53 12.47
N PRO A 113 3.73 -0.80 12.46
CA PRO A 113 2.59 -1.47 11.82
C PRO A 113 1.35 -1.39 12.73
N PHE A 114 0.61 -0.29 12.68
CA PHE A 114 -0.58 -0.08 13.52
C PHE A 114 -1.84 -0.76 12.97
N ILE A 115 -1.91 -0.96 11.64
CA ILE A 115 -3.17 -1.31 10.98
C ILE A 115 -3.44 -2.81 11.08
N THR A 116 -4.26 -3.18 12.04
CA THR A 116 -4.83 -4.53 12.21
C THR A 116 -6.20 -4.63 11.52
N SER A 117 -7.09 -5.52 11.95
CA SER A 117 -8.53 -5.42 11.63
C SER A 117 -9.11 -4.22 12.34
N GLY A 118 -9.95 -3.43 11.66
CA GLY A 118 -10.51 -2.22 12.25
C GLY A 118 -10.96 -1.20 11.21
N HIS A 119 -11.15 0.03 11.65
CA HIS A 119 -11.58 1.17 10.86
C HIS A 119 -10.46 2.20 10.76
N LEU A 120 -9.99 2.48 9.55
CA LEU A 120 -9.03 3.53 9.23
C LEU A 120 -9.75 4.67 8.53
N HIS A 121 -9.62 5.87 9.06
CA HIS A 121 -10.11 7.11 8.46
C HIS A 121 -8.97 7.95 7.93
N ILE A 122 -9.14 8.52 6.74
CA ILE A 122 -8.15 9.38 6.07
C ILE A 122 -8.89 10.51 5.37
N GLU A 123 -8.54 11.76 5.65
CA GLU A 123 -9.01 12.89 4.84
C GLU A 123 -7.89 13.35 3.89
N TRP A 124 -8.26 13.62 2.64
CA TRP A 124 -7.33 14.03 1.61
C TRP A 124 -7.93 15.07 0.67
N ALA A 125 -7.10 15.86 0.00
CA ALA A 125 -7.52 16.81 -1.03
C ALA A 125 -6.49 16.87 -2.15
N THR A 126 -6.96 16.89 -3.39
CA THR A 126 -6.11 17.17 -4.56
C THR A 126 -5.87 18.67 -4.69
N PRO A 127 -4.85 19.13 -5.43
CA PRO A 127 -4.63 20.55 -5.66
C PRO A 127 -5.86 21.23 -6.24
N ALA A 128 -6.18 22.45 -5.78
CA ALA A 128 -7.29 23.26 -6.31
C ALA A 128 -7.02 23.68 -7.76
N GLU A 129 -5.78 24.00 -8.09
CA GLU A 129 -5.33 24.27 -9.45
C GLU A 129 -5.20 22.95 -10.22
N VAL A 130 -6.05 22.75 -11.20
CA VAL A 130 -6.04 21.54 -12.03
C VAL A 130 -4.86 21.58 -13.00
N LYS A 131 -3.94 20.61 -12.85
CA LYS A 131 -2.82 20.40 -13.77
C LYS A 131 -2.84 18.96 -14.28
N GLY A 132 -2.65 18.77 -15.58
CA GLY A 132 -2.64 17.47 -16.20
C GLY A 132 -4.05 16.90 -16.46
N ASN A 133 -4.06 15.62 -16.81
CA ASN A 133 -5.27 14.84 -17.11
C ASN A 133 -5.04 13.37 -16.71
N SER A 134 -6.11 12.58 -16.71
CA SER A 134 -6.06 11.15 -16.40
C SER A 134 -5.24 10.89 -15.13
N GLN A 135 -4.27 10.00 -15.15
CA GLN A 135 -3.40 9.64 -14.02
C GLN A 135 -2.37 10.73 -13.64
N GLY A 136 -2.23 11.76 -14.44
CA GLY A 136 -1.36 12.92 -14.15
C GLY A 136 -2.03 14.02 -13.33
N ARG A 137 -3.31 13.84 -12.93
CA ARG A 137 -4.11 14.88 -12.30
C ARG A 137 -4.38 14.58 -10.82
N GLY A 138 -3.69 15.29 -9.91
CA GLY A 138 -3.92 15.16 -8.48
C GLY A 138 -3.75 13.72 -7.96
N ASN A 139 -2.69 13.04 -8.40
CA ASN A 139 -2.45 11.63 -8.14
C ASN A 139 -1.63 11.40 -6.86
N SER A 140 -2.05 10.41 -6.11
CA SER A 140 -1.38 9.79 -4.98
C SER A 140 -1.94 8.38 -4.77
N GLY A 141 -1.61 7.72 -3.66
CA GLY A 141 -2.14 6.41 -3.32
C GLY A 141 -2.04 6.11 -1.83
N VAL A 142 -2.99 5.34 -1.34
CA VAL A 142 -3.02 4.80 0.03
C VAL A 142 -2.61 3.34 -0.03
N PHE A 143 -1.52 2.99 0.67
CA PHE A 143 -1.02 1.62 0.76
C PHE A 143 -1.10 1.14 2.20
N ILE A 144 -1.92 0.16 2.44
CA ILE A 144 -1.97 -0.59 3.69
C ILE A 144 -1.23 -1.89 3.44
N GLU A 145 -0.20 -2.19 4.22
CA GLU A 145 0.62 -3.38 4.02
C GLU A 145 -0.24 -4.65 3.93
N GLY A 146 -0.01 -5.40 2.87
CA GLY A 146 -0.77 -6.61 2.53
C GLY A 146 -2.00 -6.37 1.67
N LEU A 147 -2.38 -5.10 1.37
CA LEU A 147 -3.46 -4.76 0.44
C LEU A 147 -2.92 -4.19 -0.86
N PRO A 148 -3.68 -4.28 -1.96
CA PRO A 148 -3.42 -3.48 -3.15
C PRO A 148 -3.60 -1.98 -2.85
N GLU A 149 -3.02 -1.15 -3.70
CA GLU A 149 -3.16 0.31 -3.62
C GLU A 149 -4.62 0.73 -3.71
N LEU A 150 -5.07 1.52 -2.74
CA LEU A 150 -6.31 2.30 -2.84
C LEU A 150 -5.97 3.65 -3.47
N GLN A 151 -6.47 3.87 -4.68
CA GLN A 151 -6.12 5.04 -5.49
C GLN A 151 -6.63 6.34 -4.91
N VAL A 152 -5.76 7.36 -4.92
CA VAL A 152 -6.09 8.78 -4.72
C VAL A 152 -5.87 9.50 -6.03
N LEU A 153 -6.92 10.12 -6.56
CA LEU A 153 -6.89 10.82 -7.85
C LEU A 153 -7.95 11.92 -7.86
N ASP A 154 -7.68 13.02 -8.53
CA ASP A 154 -8.75 13.93 -8.93
C ASP A 154 -9.57 13.27 -10.04
N SER A 155 -10.65 12.58 -9.66
CA SER A 155 -11.58 11.91 -10.58
C SER A 155 -12.83 12.74 -10.90
N TYR A 156 -12.86 14.00 -10.44
CA TYR A 156 -13.95 14.92 -10.75
C TYR A 156 -13.84 15.43 -12.21
N ASN A 157 -14.79 15.04 -13.07
CA ASN A 157 -14.77 15.37 -14.50
C ASN A 157 -13.40 15.03 -15.17
N ASN A 158 -12.79 13.91 -14.80
CA ASN A 158 -11.49 13.49 -15.29
C ASN A 158 -11.56 12.07 -15.87
N LYS A 159 -11.48 11.97 -17.20
CA LYS A 159 -11.49 10.68 -17.89
C LYS A 159 -10.20 9.92 -17.67
N THR A 160 -10.31 8.69 -17.18
CA THR A 160 -9.23 7.74 -17.03
C THR A 160 -9.76 6.30 -17.13
N TYR A 161 -8.88 5.31 -17.10
CA TYR A 161 -9.35 3.93 -17.02
C TYR A 161 -10.02 3.67 -15.65
N PHE A 162 -11.09 2.87 -15.65
CA PHE A 162 -11.99 2.75 -14.51
C PHE A 162 -11.34 2.18 -13.25
N ASP A 163 -10.42 1.21 -13.41
CA ASP A 163 -9.65 0.62 -12.32
C ASP A 163 -8.42 1.47 -11.89
N GLY A 164 -8.39 2.73 -12.27
CA GLY A 164 -7.44 3.75 -11.84
C GLY A 164 -8.10 5.05 -11.38
N GLN A 165 -9.43 5.08 -11.22
CA GLN A 165 -10.14 6.20 -10.60
C GLN A 165 -9.90 6.26 -9.09
N ALA A 166 -10.23 7.39 -8.46
CA ALA A 166 -10.25 7.48 -6.99
C ALA A 166 -11.06 6.33 -6.39
N ALA A 167 -10.56 5.76 -5.29
CA ALA A 167 -11.12 4.60 -4.60
C ALA A 167 -11.11 3.27 -5.39
N ALA A 168 -10.46 3.19 -6.55
CA ALA A 168 -10.14 1.92 -7.16
C ALA A 168 -9.10 1.15 -6.33
N PHE A 169 -9.18 -0.16 -6.26
CA PHE A 169 -7.99 -0.99 -6.03
C PHE A 169 -7.22 -1.05 -7.34
N TYR A 170 -6.14 -0.26 -7.40
CA TYR A 170 -5.43 0.07 -8.63
C TYR A 170 -5.12 -1.16 -9.49
N LYS A 171 -5.58 -1.15 -10.75
CA LYS A 171 -5.47 -2.24 -11.73
C LYS A 171 -6.13 -3.57 -11.32
N GLN A 172 -6.90 -3.59 -10.23
CA GLN A 172 -7.57 -4.81 -9.76
C GLN A 172 -9.08 -4.70 -9.81
N ARG A 173 -9.66 -3.58 -9.33
CA ARG A 173 -11.11 -3.37 -9.28
C ARG A 173 -11.44 -1.88 -9.31
N PRO A 174 -12.30 -1.40 -10.20
CA PRO A 174 -12.81 -0.03 -10.15
C PRO A 174 -13.68 0.20 -8.91
N PRO A 175 -13.94 1.45 -8.51
CA PRO A 175 -14.95 1.74 -7.53
C PRO A 175 -16.35 1.39 -8.08
N LEU A 176 -17.30 1.09 -7.20
CA LEU A 176 -18.71 0.85 -7.58
C LEU A 176 -19.34 2.08 -8.21
N VAL A 177 -18.99 3.27 -7.71
CA VAL A 177 -19.44 4.58 -8.19
C VAL A 177 -18.32 5.60 -8.00
N ASN A 178 -18.38 6.71 -8.75
CA ASN A 178 -17.48 7.84 -8.57
C ASN A 178 -18.14 8.89 -7.68
N ALA A 179 -17.74 8.96 -6.41
CA ALA A 179 -18.18 9.92 -5.41
C ALA A 179 -17.15 11.04 -5.16
N CYS A 180 -16.31 11.34 -6.16
CA CYS A 180 -15.24 12.31 -6.04
C CYS A 180 -15.79 13.75 -6.00
N ARG A 181 -15.35 14.54 -5.01
CA ARG A 181 -15.60 15.98 -4.95
C ARG A 181 -14.64 16.73 -5.86
N GLY A 182 -14.96 17.98 -6.18
CA GLY A 182 -14.11 18.83 -7.00
C GLY A 182 -12.69 19.03 -6.46
N PRO A 183 -11.72 19.43 -7.33
CA PRO A 183 -10.35 19.68 -6.92
C PRO A 183 -10.27 20.76 -5.82
N GLY A 184 -9.32 20.61 -4.92
CA GLY A 184 -9.14 21.48 -3.76
C GLY A 184 -10.07 21.23 -2.57
N LEU A 185 -11.17 20.50 -2.79
CA LEU A 185 -12.11 20.15 -1.72
C LEU A 185 -11.63 18.92 -0.94
N TRP A 186 -11.82 18.95 0.38
CA TRP A 186 -11.52 17.81 1.23
C TRP A 186 -12.46 16.64 0.94
N GLN A 187 -11.92 15.46 0.92
CA GLN A 187 -12.55 14.17 0.72
C GLN A 187 -12.15 13.23 1.84
N CYS A 188 -12.90 12.17 2.08
CA CYS A 188 -12.54 11.17 3.06
C CYS A 188 -12.62 9.76 2.51
N TYR A 189 -11.76 8.89 3.01
CA TYR A 189 -11.86 7.43 2.95
C TYR A 189 -12.12 6.87 4.33
N ASP A 190 -13.18 6.09 4.47
CA ASP A 190 -13.45 5.23 5.61
C ASP A 190 -13.24 3.78 5.17
N ILE A 191 -12.19 3.15 5.72
CA ILE A 191 -11.68 1.85 5.29
C ILE A 191 -11.90 0.85 6.42
N HIS A 192 -12.86 -0.06 6.24
CA HIS A 192 -13.14 -1.15 7.17
C HIS A 192 -12.40 -2.40 6.73
N LEU A 193 -11.34 -2.73 7.44
CA LEU A 193 -10.46 -3.85 7.14
C LEU A 193 -10.72 -5.02 8.09
N GLN A 194 -10.89 -6.20 7.53
CA GLN A 194 -10.82 -7.47 8.24
C GLN A 194 -9.61 -8.24 7.73
N ARG A 195 -8.60 -8.45 8.59
CA ARG A 195 -7.43 -9.26 8.27
C ARG A 195 -7.82 -10.72 8.11
N ALA A 196 -7.00 -11.47 7.38
CA ALA A 196 -7.21 -12.90 7.17
C ALA A 196 -7.28 -13.66 8.50
N THR A 197 -8.13 -14.66 8.56
CA THR A 197 -8.11 -15.61 9.69
C THR A 197 -7.04 -16.67 9.41
N MET A 198 -6.13 -16.82 10.37
CA MET A 198 -5.05 -17.81 10.30
C MET A 198 -5.31 -18.93 11.30
N ASP A 199 -5.09 -20.17 10.89
CA ASP A 199 -5.06 -21.35 11.78
C ASP A 199 -3.78 -22.13 11.51
N LYS A 200 -2.99 -22.38 12.55
CA LYS A 200 -1.69 -23.11 12.48
C LYS A 200 -0.81 -22.67 11.30
N GLY A 201 -0.73 -21.33 11.07
CA GLY A 201 0.07 -20.72 9.99
C GLY A 201 -0.55 -20.82 8.60
N LYS A 202 -1.74 -21.37 8.44
CA LYS A 202 -2.49 -21.41 7.19
C LYS A 202 -3.63 -20.40 7.18
N MET A 203 -3.85 -19.75 6.07
CA MET A 203 -5.00 -18.87 5.88
C MET A 203 -6.27 -19.72 5.70
N VAL A 204 -7.23 -19.57 6.62
CA VAL A 204 -8.53 -20.27 6.59
C VAL A 204 -9.67 -19.38 6.11
N LYS A 205 -9.50 -18.04 6.21
CA LYS A 205 -10.39 -17.05 5.59
C LYS A 205 -9.54 -15.93 5.00
N PRO A 206 -9.82 -15.46 3.79
CA PRO A 206 -9.12 -14.31 3.20
C PRO A 206 -9.39 -13.03 4.00
N ALA A 207 -8.54 -12.05 3.80
CA ALA A 207 -8.81 -10.70 4.26
C ALA A 207 -9.89 -10.05 3.39
N THR A 208 -10.68 -9.16 3.99
CA THR A 208 -11.69 -8.36 3.28
C THR A 208 -11.56 -6.89 3.62
N VAL A 209 -11.92 -6.04 2.67
CA VAL A 209 -11.95 -4.59 2.88
C VAL A 209 -13.19 -3.98 2.25
N THR A 210 -13.87 -3.13 3.02
CA THR A 210 -14.98 -2.29 2.56
C THR A 210 -14.53 -0.84 2.64
N VAL A 211 -14.77 -0.07 1.59
CA VAL A 211 -14.34 1.34 1.52
C VAL A 211 -15.55 2.22 1.22
N TYR A 212 -15.68 3.28 2.01
CA TYR A 212 -16.53 4.41 1.70
C TYR A 212 -15.66 5.59 1.25
N HIS A 213 -16.08 6.26 0.20
CA HIS A 213 -15.51 7.52 -0.28
C HIS A 213 -16.57 8.61 -0.14
N ASN A 214 -16.27 9.64 0.65
CA ASN A 214 -17.21 10.71 0.94
C ASN A 214 -18.58 10.20 1.46
N ASN A 215 -18.55 9.23 2.37
CA ASN A 215 -19.71 8.55 2.96
C ASN A 215 -20.59 7.77 1.93
N VAL A 216 -20.02 7.43 0.77
CA VAL A 216 -20.65 6.60 -0.26
C VAL A 216 -19.89 5.29 -0.39
N LEU A 217 -20.58 4.15 -0.37
CA LEU A 217 -19.95 2.83 -0.55
C LEU A 217 -19.35 2.71 -1.95
N VAL A 218 -18.02 2.51 -2.02
CA VAL A 218 -17.27 2.40 -3.28
C VAL A 218 -16.58 1.05 -3.46
N GLN A 219 -16.29 0.34 -2.37
CA GLN A 219 -15.79 -1.03 -2.39
C GLN A 219 -16.54 -1.84 -1.34
N ASP A 220 -17.20 -2.92 -1.77
CA ASP A 220 -17.93 -3.80 -0.86
C ASP A 220 -17.19 -5.13 -0.73
N LYS A 221 -16.71 -5.43 0.48
CA LYS A 221 -16.06 -6.69 0.89
C LYS A 221 -15.10 -7.26 -0.16
N PHE A 222 -14.20 -6.40 -0.68
CA PHE A 222 -13.17 -6.86 -1.60
C PHE A 222 -12.26 -7.85 -0.88
N GLU A 223 -12.21 -9.09 -1.38
CA GLU A 223 -11.37 -10.15 -0.85
C GLU A 223 -9.97 -10.11 -1.45
N PHE A 224 -8.97 -10.34 -0.63
CA PHE A 224 -7.58 -10.48 -1.07
C PHE A 224 -6.82 -11.45 -0.18
N SER A 225 -5.84 -12.12 -0.80
CA SER A 225 -5.01 -13.10 -0.10
C SER A 225 -3.79 -12.40 0.49
N SER A 226 -3.73 -12.26 1.81
CA SER A 226 -2.58 -11.72 2.52
C SER A 226 -2.49 -12.29 3.94
N PRO A 227 -1.34 -12.83 4.35
CA PRO A 227 -1.13 -13.32 5.72
C PRO A 227 -0.82 -12.20 6.72
N VAL A 228 -0.69 -10.95 6.27
CA VAL A 228 -0.34 -9.80 7.11
C VAL A 228 -1.43 -9.55 8.15
N GLN A 229 -1.08 -9.58 9.44
CA GLN A 229 -2.01 -9.37 10.56
C GLN A 229 -1.97 -7.95 11.11
N SER A 230 -0.83 -7.28 10.99
CA SER A 230 -0.64 -5.88 11.35
C SER A 230 0.27 -5.24 10.33
N GLY A 231 -0.10 -4.10 9.78
CA GLY A 231 0.61 -3.48 8.66
C GLY A 231 0.90 -2.00 8.87
N THR A 232 1.84 -1.50 8.10
CA THR A 232 2.14 -0.07 7.97
C THR A 232 1.15 0.59 7.02
N LEU A 233 0.95 1.90 7.21
CA LEU A 233 0.24 2.77 6.27
C LEU A 233 1.27 3.61 5.51
N LYS A 234 1.10 3.73 4.18
CA LYS A 234 1.97 4.54 3.33
C LYS A 234 1.13 5.45 2.45
N PHE A 235 1.69 6.62 2.12
CA PHE A 235 1.15 7.50 1.09
C PHE A 235 2.17 7.74 0.00
N GLN A 236 1.67 7.80 -1.24
CA GLN A 236 2.49 7.91 -2.43
C GLN A 236 2.85 9.37 -2.74
N ASP A 237 4.13 9.61 -3.05
CA ASP A 237 4.57 10.76 -3.82
C ASP A 237 4.50 10.43 -5.31
N HIS A 238 3.45 10.91 -5.99
CA HIS A 238 3.31 10.86 -7.44
C HIS A 238 3.60 12.23 -8.10
N SER A 239 4.38 13.07 -7.42
CA SER A 239 4.75 14.42 -7.86
C SER A 239 3.58 15.41 -7.96
N ASN A 240 2.43 15.10 -7.38
CA ASN A 240 1.31 16.02 -7.23
C ASN A 240 1.18 16.43 -5.76
N PRO A 241 0.98 17.72 -5.43
CA PRO A 241 0.89 18.20 -4.06
C PRO A 241 -0.48 17.86 -3.44
N VAL A 242 -0.74 16.57 -3.29
CA VAL A 242 -1.91 16.06 -2.59
C VAL A 242 -1.73 16.27 -1.09
N ARG A 243 -2.80 16.66 -0.42
CA ARG A 243 -2.84 16.95 1.01
C ARG A 243 -3.53 15.85 1.76
N PHE A 244 -3.08 15.59 3.00
CA PHE A 244 -3.67 14.62 3.91
C PHE A 244 -3.81 15.24 5.29
N ARG A 245 -4.94 14.97 5.98
CA ARG A 245 -5.20 15.41 7.34
C ARG A 245 -6.07 14.40 8.09
N ASN A 246 -6.22 14.59 9.39
CA ASN A 246 -7.19 13.87 10.23
C ASN A 246 -7.15 12.36 9.98
N ILE A 247 -5.99 11.75 10.28
CA ILE A 247 -5.76 10.32 10.04
C ILE A 247 -5.79 9.59 11.37
N TRP A 248 -6.73 8.66 11.51
CA TRP A 248 -6.87 7.87 12.72
C TRP A 248 -7.31 6.44 12.43
N PHE A 249 -7.02 5.54 13.37
CA PHE A 249 -7.36 4.13 13.28
C PHE A 249 -8.01 3.63 14.58
N VAL A 250 -9.14 2.93 14.46
CA VAL A 250 -9.80 2.21 15.54
C VAL A 250 -9.63 0.72 15.30
N PRO A 251 -8.88 0.01 16.14
CA PRO A 251 -8.77 -1.44 16.02
C PRO A 251 -10.11 -2.10 16.36
N LYS A 252 -10.45 -3.16 15.64
CA LYS A 252 -11.59 -4.01 15.98
C LYS A 252 -11.32 -4.69 17.31
N THR A 253 -12.27 -4.60 18.24
CA THR A 253 -12.18 -5.29 19.53
C THR A 253 -12.50 -6.78 19.38
N ALA A 254 -11.91 -7.62 20.21
CA ALA A 254 -12.14 -9.08 20.15
C ALA A 254 -13.58 -9.51 20.48
N LYS A 255 -14.47 -8.56 20.84
CA LYS A 255 -15.87 -8.81 21.20
C LYS A 255 -16.87 -8.59 20.05
N GLU A 256 -16.40 -8.13 18.90
CA GLU A 256 -17.16 -7.92 17.66
C GLU A 256 -16.69 -8.92 16.58
#